data_ce307cf017d9bd6671757d846228f946
#
_entry.id   ce307cf017d9bd6671757d846228f946
#
_cell.length_a   1.000
_cell.length_b   1.000
_cell.length_c   1.000
_cell.angle_alpha   90.00
_cell.angle_beta   90.00
_cell.angle_gamma   90.00
#
_symmetry.space_group_name_H-M   'P 1'
#
loop_
_entity.id
_entity.type
_entity.pdbx_description
1 polymer ?
#
loop_
_entity_poly.entity_id
_entity_poly.type
_entity_poly.pdbx_seq_one_letter_code
_entity_poly.pdbx_strand_id
1 'polypeptide(L)'
;DIKKQFHHLIKIIKSSGNIIYFDDDSTTKKVIEKGIWCNKIGINSNRVKADFESKELIIDDEIFQLNELPLIGEHNFKNYVCSILAAKLEGISETESINSLKKFKGVKRRMDFIKEISGIRIYDDFAHHPTAIKLSCSAIRNKYSDKKILGLIELGSNTMSSGYHKENLINSLDSLDEFLILDPNKNYK
;
A
#
# COMPACT_ATOMS: atom_id res chain seq x y z
N ASP A 1 10.31 21.07 -1.36
CA ASP A 1 10.72 19.74 -1.88
C ASP A 1 10.43 18.67 -0.84
N ILE A 2 9.52 17.75 -1.16
CA ILE A 2 9.05 16.68 -0.27
C ILE A 2 10.22 15.76 0.18
N LYS A 3 11.18 15.46 -0.71
CA LYS A 3 12.36 14.65 -0.37
C LYS A 3 13.21 15.31 0.72
N LYS A 4 13.29 16.63 0.75
CA LYS A 4 13.99 17.38 1.80
C LYS A 4 13.27 17.20 3.14
N GLN A 5 11.94 17.21 3.16
CA GLN A 5 11.17 17.00 4.38
C GLN A 5 11.34 15.57 4.92
N PHE A 6 11.29 14.56 4.06
CA PHE A 6 11.59 13.19 4.47
C PHE A 6 13.03 13.03 4.99
N HIS A 7 14.02 13.68 4.38
CA HIS A 7 15.38 13.66 4.91
C HIS A 7 15.48 14.35 6.28
N HIS A 8 14.73 15.44 6.52
CA HIS A 8 14.66 16.05 7.85
C HIS A 8 14.04 15.09 8.88
N LEU A 9 12.97 14.36 8.51
CA LEU A 9 12.38 13.35 9.37
C LEU A 9 13.40 12.25 9.76
N ILE A 10 14.17 11.76 8.78
CA ILE A 10 15.19 10.74 9.05
C ILE A 10 16.26 11.27 10.01
N LYS A 11 16.65 12.53 9.91
CA LYS A 11 17.68 13.14 10.79
C LYS A 11 17.30 13.20 12.26
N ILE A 12 16.02 13.18 12.60
CA ILE A 12 15.58 13.19 14.01
C ILE A 12 15.55 11.80 14.65
N ILE A 13 15.74 10.73 13.85
CA ILE A 13 15.86 9.37 14.37
C ILE A 13 17.18 9.27 15.15
N LYS A 14 17.11 8.78 16.38
CA LYS A 14 18.31 8.56 17.22
C LYS A 14 19.27 7.56 16.55
N SER A 15 20.55 7.64 16.86
CA SER A 15 21.56 6.71 16.32
C SER A 15 21.31 5.25 16.68
N SER A 16 20.64 4.98 17.81
CA SER A 16 20.17 3.65 18.22
C SER A 16 18.85 3.24 17.58
N GLY A 17 18.18 4.14 16.86
CA GLY A 17 16.91 3.86 16.19
C GLY A 17 17.11 3.10 14.88
N ASN A 18 16.00 2.72 14.26
CA ASN A 18 16.00 1.94 13.02
C ASN A 18 15.14 2.63 11.97
N ILE A 19 15.52 2.49 10.71
CA ILE A 19 14.69 2.80 9.54
C ILE A 19 14.50 1.53 8.71
N ILE A 20 13.24 1.22 8.40
CA ILE A 20 12.86 0.12 7.50
C ILE A 20 12.43 0.74 6.18
N TYR A 21 12.96 0.27 5.07
CA TYR A 21 12.66 0.81 3.74
C TYR A 21 12.83 -0.23 2.65
N PHE A 22 12.21 -0.02 1.50
CA PHE A 22 12.42 -0.84 0.32
C PHE A 22 13.63 -0.34 -0.45
N ASP A 23 14.67 -1.18 -0.60
CA ASP A 23 15.94 -0.82 -1.24
C ASP A 23 15.81 -0.70 -2.78
N ASP A 24 14.75 -1.22 -3.35
CA ASP A 24 14.40 -1.08 -4.77
C ASP A 24 13.61 0.21 -5.09
N ASP A 25 13.13 0.96 -4.09
CA ASP A 25 12.51 2.28 -4.30
C ASP A 25 13.58 3.36 -4.50
N SER A 26 13.75 3.78 -5.75
CA SER A 26 14.75 4.78 -6.14
C SER A 26 14.57 6.15 -5.46
N THR A 27 13.34 6.49 -5.07
CA THR A 27 13.05 7.78 -4.40
C THR A 27 13.48 7.73 -2.95
N THR A 28 13.12 6.68 -2.24
CA THR A 28 13.56 6.43 -0.85
C THR A 28 15.08 6.31 -0.78
N LYS A 29 15.69 5.58 -1.71
CA LYS A 29 17.14 5.43 -1.80
C LYS A 29 17.85 6.78 -1.90
N LYS A 30 17.41 7.67 -2.79
CA LYS A 30 17.93 9.04 -2.93
C LYS A 30 17.79 9.89 -1.67
N VAL A 31 16.80 9.62 -0.81
CA VAL A 31 16.67 10.31 0.47
C VAL A 31 17.67 9.77 1.49
N ILE A 32 17.84 8.45 1.53
CA ILE A 32 18.77 7.76 2.45
C ILE A 32 20.23 8.09 2.10
N GLU A 33 20.58 8.15 0.83
CA GLU A 33 21.92 8.49 0.32
C GLU A 33 22.38 9.90 0.72
N LYS A 34 21.49 10.81 1.10
CA LYS A 34 21.85 12.12 1.66
C LYS A 34 22.49 12.06 3.05
N GLY A 35 22.54 10.88 3.64
CA GLY A 35 23.14 10.60 4.94
C GLY A 35 22.09 10.36 6.03
N ILE A 36 22.31 9.27 6.74
CA ILE A 36 21.54 8.87 7.92
C ILE A 36 22.50 8.33 8.98
N TRP A 37 22.09 8.43 10.22
CA TRP A 37 22.91 8.06 11.38
C TRP A 37 22.35 6.83 12.13
N CYS A 38 21.12 6.45 11.88
CA CYS A 38 20.46 5.31 12.51
C CYS A 38 20.74 3.99 11.76
N ASN A 39 20.32 2.87 12.34
CA ASN A 39 20.41 1.56 11.71
C ASN A 39 19.50 1.48 10.47
N LYS A 40 19.93 0.75 9.46
CA LYS A 40 19.21 0.55 8.19
C LYS A 40 18.75 -0.90 8.04
N ILE A 41 17.47 -1.09 7.75
CA ILE A 41 16.89 -2.38 7.37
C ILE A 41 16.30 -2.21 5.97
N GLY A 42 17.08 -2.57 4.95
CA GLY A 42 16.65 -2.56 3.56
C GLY A 42 15.89 -3.85 3.22
N ILE A 43 14.63 -3.73 2.81
CA ILE A 43 13.86 -4.83 2.20
C ILE A 43 14.31 -4.92 0.75
N ASN A 44 14.42 -6.13 0.22
CA ASN A 44 15.05 -6.47 -1.07
C ASN A 44 16.57 -6.22 -1.08
N SER A 45 17.17 -6.35 0.09
CA SER A 45 18.63 -6.40 0.31
C SER A 45 19.12 -7.85 0.47
N ASN A 46 20.39 -8.02 0.86
CA ASN A 46 20.97 -9.36 1.04
C ASN A 46 20.33 -10.16 2.19
N ARG A 47 19.83 -9.52 3.24
CA ARG A 47 19.31 -10.17 4.46
C ARG A 47 17.80 -10.28 4.50
N VAL A 48 17.09 -9.37 3.82
CA VAL A 48 15.62 -9.32 3.83
C VAL A 48 15.15 -9.23 2.40
N LYS A 49 14.34 -10.20 1.97
CA LYS A 49 13.71 -10.20 0.64
C LYS A 49 12.20 -10.36 0.81
N ALA A 50 11.44 -9.69 -0.02
CA ALA A 50 9.98 -9.74 0.00
C ALA A 50 9.48 -9.90 -1.44
N ASP A 51 8.88 -11.04 -1.74
CA ASP A 51 8.33 -11.35 -3.05
C ASP A 51 6.79 -11.34 -2.98
N PHE A 52 6.20 -10.40 -3.71
CA PHE A 52 4.74 -10.28 -3.75
C PHE A 52 4.08 -11.41 -4.54
N GLU A 53 4.71 -11.95 -5.57
CA GLU A 53 4.11 -13.01 -6.41
C GLU A 53 4.03 -14.33 -5.65
N SER A 54 5.13 -14.74 -5.02
CA SER A 54 5.16 -15.95 -4.19
C SER A 54 4.56 -15.75 -2.79
N LYS A 55 4.27 -14.50 -2.38
CA LYS A 55 3.85 -14.11 -1.02
C LYS A 55 4.84 -14.52 0.06
N GLU A 56 6.11 -14.41 -0.23
CA GLU A 56 7.19 -14.81 0.66
C GLU A 56 7.91 -13.62 1.26
N LEU A 57 8.22 -13.73 2.54
CA LEU A 57 9.16 -12.88 3.25
C LEU A 57 10.33 -13.75 3.69
N ILE A 58 11.54 -13.40 3.26
CA ILE A 58 12.78 -14.11 3.62
C ILE A 58 13.60 -13.20 4.53
N ILE A 59 13.97 -13.68 5.70
CA ILE A 59 14.79 -12.96 6.68
C ILE A 59 15.92 -13.89 7.11
N ASP A 60 17.17 -13.52 6.85
CA ASP A 60 18.36 -14.31 7.21
C ASP A 60 18.23 -15.79 6.77
N ASP A 61 17.78 -16.01 5.51
CA ASP A 61 17.52 -17.30 4.84
C ASP A 61 16.31 -18.10 5.38
N GLU A 62 15.60 -17.63 6.37
CA GLU A 62 14.34 -18.21 6.84
C GLU A 62 13.17 -17.69 6.01
N ILE A 63 12.27 -18.59 5.54
CA ILE A 63 11.15 -18.27 4.65
C ILE A 63 9.83 -18.25 5.44
N PHE A 64 9.11 -17.16 5.34
CA PHE A 64 7.79 -16.96 5.93
C PHE A 64 6.73 -16.75 4.86
N GLN A 65 5.65 -17.56 4.90
CA GLN A 65 4.53 -17.47 3.96
C GLN A 65 3.48 -16.47 4.44
N LEU A 66 3.11 -15.53 3.55
CA LEU A 66 2.15 -14.45 3.84
C LEU A 66 0.83 -14.59 3.04
N ASN A 67 0.52 -15.76 2.48
CA ASN A 67 -0.63 -16.00 1.58
C ASN A 67 -1.98 -15.80 2.26
N GLU A 68 -2.06 -16.07 3.56
CA GLU A 68 -3.31 -16.07 4.35
C GLU A 68 -3.61 -14.71 4.98
N LEU A 69 -2.86 -13.66 4.63
CA LEU A 69 -3.08 -12.34 5.19
C LEU A 69 -4.29 -11.66 4.52
N PRO A 70 -5.16 -10.99 5.30
CA PRO A 70 -6.51 -10.62 4.84
C PRO A 70 -6.55 -9.48 3.82
N LEU A 71 -5.60 -8.55 3.88
CA LEU A 71 -5.61 -7.40 2.96
C LEU A 71 -4.95 -7.76 1.62
N ILE A 72 -5.60 -7.37 0.54
CA ILE A 72 -5.16 -7.63 -0.82
C ILE A 72 -4.28 -6.51 -1.39
N GLY A 73 -3.50 -6.86 -2.40
CA GLY A 73 -2.69 -5.91 -3.16
C GLY A 73 -1.24 -5.80 -2.67
N GLU A 74 -0.35 -5.48 -3.60
CA GLU A 74 1.09 -5.36 -3.35
C GLU A 74 1.44 -4.35 -2.27
N HIS A 75 0.73 -3.21 -2.25
CA HIS A 75 0.95 -2.17 -1.24
C HIS A 75 0.64 -2.65 0.18
N ASN A 76 -0.39 -3.51 0.36
CA ASN A 76 -0.69 -4.10 1.66
C ASN A 76 0.30 -5.20 2.03
N PHE A 77 0.76 -5.99 1.07
CA PHE A 77 1.86 -6.92 1.29
C PHE A 77 3.12 -6.18 1.81
N LYS A 78 3.50 -5.07 1.17
CA LYS A 78 4.60 -4.22 1.65
C LYS A 78 4.38 -3.69 3.06
N ASN A 79 3.16 -3.29 3.40
CA ASN A 79 2.80 -2.87 4.75
C ASN A 79 2.94 -4.00 5.77
N TYR A 80 2.53 -5.23 5.43
CA TYR A 80 2.72 -6.40 6.27
C TYR A 80 4.20 -6.67 6.54
N VAL A 81 5.02 -6.67 5.51
CA VAL A 81 6.47 -6.86 5.63
C VAL A 81 7.10 -5.82 6.58
N CYS A 82 6.79 -4.54 6.39
CA CYS A 82 7.27 -3.48 7.28
C CYS A 82 6.78 -3.69 8.73
N SER A 83 5.53 -4.13 8.93
CA SER A 83 4.96 -4.36 10.26
C SER A 83 5.64 -5.54 10.98
N ILE A 84 5.91 -6.64 10.27
CA ILE A 84 6.61 -7.81 10.82
C ILE A 84 8.04 -7.42 11.23
N LEU A 85 8.76 -6.70 10.37
CA LEU A 85 10.12 -6.25 10.67
C LEU A 85 10.15 -5.26 11.86
N ALA A 86 9.18 -4.37 11.95
CA ALA A 86 9.07 -3.45 13.08
C ALA A 86 8.78 -4.20 14.40
N ALA A 87 7.89 -5.18 14.37
CA ALA A 87 7.59 -6.03 15.53
C ALA A 87 8.81 -6.87 15.96
N LYS A 88 9.59 -7.40 15.00
CA LYS A 88 10.85 -8.11 15.27
C LYS A 88 11.85 -7.24 16.03
N LEU A 89 11.95 -5.95 15.70
CA LEU A 89 12.82 -5.01 16.43
C LEU A 89 12.41 -4.81 17.89
N GLU A 90 11.12 -5.02 18.20
CA GLU A 90 10.57 -4.97 19.56
C GLU A 90 10.54 -6.37 20.24
N GLY A 91 11.22 -7.37 19.66
CA GLY A 91 11.35 -8.71 20.24
C GLY A 91 10.18 -9.65 19.98
N ILE A 92 9.26 -9.30 19.10
CA ILE A 92 8.14 -10.18 18.69
C ILE A 92 8.60 -11.03 17.50
N SER A 93 8.41 -12.35 17.59
CA SER A 93 8.79 -13.24 16.51
C SER A 93 7.95 -13.03 15.24
N GLU A 94 8.53 -13.36 14.09
CA GLU A 94 7.86 -13.27 12.78
C GLU A 94 6.60 -14.14 12.76
N THR A 95 6.67 -15.34 13.28
CA THR A 95 5.53 -16.27 13.38
C THR A 95 4.39 -15.70 14.22
N GLU A 96 4.70 -15.10 15.36
CA GLU A 96 3.70 -14.46 16.22
C GLU A 96 3.07 -13.24 15.53
N SER A 97 3.88 -12.43 14.86
CA SER A 97 3.43 -11.28 14.06
C SER A 97 2.49 -11.72 12.94
N ILE A 98 2.84 -12.75 12.18
CA ILE A 98 2.02 -13.31 11.10
C ILE A 98 0.69 -13.85 11.64
N ASN A 99 0.72 -14.62 12.75
CA ASN A 99 -0.49 -15.15 13.36
C ASN A 99 -1.43 -14.03 13.87
N SER A 100 -0.87 -12.92 14.33
CA SER A 100 -1.65 -11.75 14.73
C SER A 100 -2.24 -11.03 13.52
N LEU A 101 -1.47 -10.87 12.44
CA LEU A 101 -1.90 -10.25 11.19
C LEU A 101 -3.00 -11.05 10.48
N LYS A 102 -3.05 -12.39 10.59
CA LYS A 102 -4.17 -13.21 10.08
C LYS A 102 -5.52 -12.83 10.68
N LYS A 103 -5.53 -12.29 11.89
CA LYS A 103 -6.74 -11.83 12.60
C LYS A 103 -7.06 -10.35 12.36
N PHE A 104 -6.20 -9.65 11.61
CA PHE A 104 -6.36 -8.23 11.34
C PHE A 104 -7.56 -7.96 10.45
N LYS A 105 -8.50 -7.17 10.92
CA LYS A 105 -9.77 -6.88 10.21
C LYS A 105 -9.63 -5.81 9.12
N GLY A 106 -8.44 -5.28 8.91
CA GLY A 106 -8.19 -4.21 7.97
C GLY A 106 -8.33 -2.81 8.58
N VAL A 107 -8.18 -1.82 7.74
CA VAL A 107 -8.37 -0.41 8.05
C VAL A 107 -9.62 0.07 7.35
N LYS A 108 -10.50 0.75 8.07
CA LYS A 108 -11.71 1.34 7.52
C LYS A 108 -11.38 2.19 6.28
N ARG A 109 -12.17 2.07 5.23
CA ARG A 109 -11.98 2.75 3.96
C ARG A 109 -10.61 2.43 3.27
N ARG A 110 -10.13 1.19 3.41
CA ARG A 110 -8.98 0.65 2.67
C ARG A 110 -9.38 -0.69 2.07
N MET A 111 -10.02 -0.67 0.89
CA MET A 111 -10.68 -1.83 0.28
C MET A 111 -11.60 -2.54 1.28
N ASP A 112 -12.29 -1.75 2.10
CA ASP A 112 -13.16 -2.20 3.18
C ASP A 112 -14.42 -2.84 2.61
N PHE A 113 -14.66 -4.12 2.90
CA PHE A 113 -15.88 -4.80 2.45
C PHE A 113 -17.07 -4.32 3.26
N ILE A 114 -17.98 -3.60 2.62
CA ILE A 114 -19.17 -3.03 3.28
C ILE A 114 -20.29 -4.06 3.39
N LYS A 115 -20.69 -4.66 2.27
CA LYS A 115 -21.76 -5.64 2.21
C LYS A 115 -21.89 -6.29 0.83
N GLU A 116 -22.73 -7.33 0.76
CA GLU A 116 -23.21 -7.91 -0.49
C GLU A 116 -24.73 -7.75 -0.61
N ILE A 117 -25.20 -7.29 -1.76
CA ILE A 117 -26.63 -7.12 -2.08
C ILE A 117 -26.89 -7.75 -3.43
N SER A 118 -27.77 -8.73 -3.48
CA SER A 118 -28.17 -9.41 -4.74
C SER A 118 -26.96 -9.90 -5.57
N GLY A 119 -25.93 -10.42 -4.89
CA GLY A 119 -24.70 -10.91 -5.53
C GLY A 119 -23.69 -9.81 -5.90
N ILE A 120 -23.99 -8.54 -5.63
CA ILE A 120 -23.09 -7.42 -5.85
C ILE A 120 -22.33 -7.12 -4.55
N ARG A 121 -21.00 -7.22 -4.61
CA ARG A 121 -20.12 -6.90 -3.47
C ARG A 121 -19.69 -5.44 -3.52
N ILE A 122 -19.86 -4.75 -2.42
CA ILE A 122 -19.56 -3.31 -2.28
C ILE A 122 -18.34 -3.14 -1.39
N TYR A 123 -17.34 -2.42 -1.91
CA TYR A 123 -16.11 -2.05 -1.22
C TYR A 123 -15.98 -0.54 -1.12
N ASP A 124 -15.47 -0.02 -0.01
CA ASP A 124 -15.11 1.39 0.18
C ASP A 124 -13.58 1.53 0.25
N ASP A 125 -13.05 2.47 -0.53
CA ASP A 125 -11.63 2.79 -0.53
C ASP A 125 -11.41 4.31 -0.51
N PHE A 126 -10.46 4.77 0.29
CA PHE A 126 -10.11 6.19 0.39
C PHE A 126 -9.05 6.62 -0.61
N ALA A 127 -8.73 5.82 -1.60
CA ALA A 127 -7.77 6.19 -2.64
C ALA A 127 -8.23 7.47 -3.36
N HIS A 128 -7.44 8.54 -3.26
CA HIS A 128 -7.74 9.87 -3.80
C HIS A 128 -6.58 10.46 -4.62
N HIS A 129 -5.62 9.64 -5.03
CA HIS A 129 -4.52 9.98 -5.93
C HIS A 129 -4.41 8.89 -7.00
N PRO A 130 -4.11 9.22 -8.28
CA PRO A 130 -4.08 8.23 -9.37
C PRO A 130 -3.28 6.97 -9.07
N THR A 131 -2.10 7.10 -8.47
CA THR A 131 -1.28 5.95 -8.08
C THR A 131 -2.01 5.03 -7.08
N ALA A 132 -2.65 5.60 -6.05
CA ALA A 132 -3.40 4.82 -5.07
C ALA A 132 -4.63 4.16 -5.71
N ILE A 133 -5.38 4.90 -6.53
CA ILE A 133 -6.52 4.38 -7.29
C ILE A 133 -6.10 3.20 -8.17
N LYS A 134 -5.01 3.33 -8.93
CA LYS A 134 -4.48 2.26 -9.75
C LYS A 134 -4.17 1.00 -8.94
N LEU A 135 -3.51 1.15 -7.80
CA LEU A 135 -3.18 0.02 -6.92
C LEU A 135 -4.44 -0.67 -6.37
N SER A 136 -5.45 0.11 -5.97
CA SER A 136 -6.72 -0.43 -5.49
C SER A 136 -7.49 -1.14 -6.61
N CYS A 137 -7.57 -0.53 -7.80
CA CYS A 137 -8.23 -1.15 -8.96
C CYS A 137 -7.53 -2.45 -9.39
N SER A 138 -6.20 -2.47 -9.43
CA SER A 138 -5.45 -3.69 -9.74
C SER A 138 -5.62 -4.76 -8.67
N ALA A 139 -5.64 -4.39 -7.39
CA ALA A 139 -5.84 -5.33 -6.30
C ALA A 139 -7.21 -6.01 -6.34
N ILE A 140 -8.29 -5.25 -6.61
CA ILE A 140 -9.64 -5.81 -6.72
C ILE A 140 -9.78 -6.67 -7.98
N ARG A 141 -9.16 -6.28 -9.10
CA ARG A 141 -9.13 -7.06 -10.35
C ARG A 141 -8.42 -8.41 -10.13
N ASN A 142 -7.28 -8.41 -9.46
CA ASN A 142 -6.55 -9.64 -9.16
C ASN A 142 -7.36 -10.59 -8.25
N LYS A 143 -8.14 -10.03 -7.32
CA LYS A 143 -9.02 -10.83 -6.46
C LYS A 143 -10.24 -11.39 -7.20
N TYR A 144 -10.75 -10.68 -8.19
CA TYR A 144 -11.98 -11.00 -8.93
C TYR A 144 -11.75 -10.89 -10.43
N SER A 145 -10.85 -11.72 -10.95
CA SER A 145 -10.43 -11.69 -12.35
C SER A 145 -11.57 -11.98 -13.35
N ASP A 146 -12.56 -12.75 -12.94
CA ASP A 146 -13.72 -13.19 -13.74
C ASP A 146 -14.99 -12.34 -13.52
N LYS A 147 -14.96 -11.37 -12.61
CA LYS A 147 -16.13 -10.55 -12.28
C LYS A 147 -16.10 -9.20 -12.98
N LYS A 148 -17.28 -8.66 -13.27
CA LYS A 148 -17.45 -7.29 -13.71
C LYS A 148 -17.22 -6.35 -12.53
N ILE A 149 -16.37 -5.34 -12.71
CA ILE A 149 -16.00 -4.37 -11.69
C ILE A 149 -16.42 -2.97 -12.14
N LEU A 150 -17.31 -2.35 -11.37
CA LEU A 150 -17.75 -0.97 -11.55
C LEU A 150 -17.10 -0.07 -10.51
N GLY A 151 -16.41 0.99 -10.94
CA GLY A 151 -15.84 2.02 -10.07
C GLY A 151 -16.77 3.24 -9.94
N LEU A 152 -17.02 3.67 -8.69
CA LEU A 152 -17.66 4.96 -8.40
C LEU A 152 -16.59 5.85 -7.74
N ILE A 153 -16.23 6.95 -8.37
CA ILE A 153 -15.07 7.76 -7.97
C ILE A 153 -15.53 9.18 -7.68
N GLU A 154 -15.31 9.63 -6.45
CA GLU A 154 -15.51 11.01 -6.04
C GLU A 154 -14.19 11.79 -6.07
N LEU A 155 -14.17 12.95 -6.71
CA LEU A 155 -13.00 13.83 -6.80
C LEU A 155 -12.89 14.70 -5.52
N GLY A 156 -12.56 14.06 -4.39
CA GLY A 156 -12.60 14.68 -3.07
C GLY A 156 -11.40 15.56 -2.69
N SER A 157 -10.32 15.60 -3.50
CA SER A 157 -9.15 16.45 -3.19
C SER A 157 -9.02 17.62 -4.16
N ASN A 158 -8.45 18.75 -3.69
CA ASN A 158 -8.25 19.94 -4.51
C ASN A 158 -7.44 19.67 -5.78
N THR A 159 -6.42 18.80 -5.72
CA THR A 159 -5.60 18.42 -6.87
C THR A 159 -6.34 17.52 -7.86
N MET A 160 -7.26 16.69 -7.38
CA MET A 160 -8.10 15.86 -8.24
C MET A 160 -9.19 16.69 -8.90
N SER A 161 -9.90 17.55 -8.15
CA SER A 161 -10.98 18.40 -8.67
C SER A 161 -10.47 19.52 -9.59
N SER A 162 -9.22 19.98 -9.43
CA SER A 162 -8.60 20.98 -10.33
C SER A 162 -8.22 20.42 -11.71
N GLY A 163 -8.34 19.11 -11.93
CA GLY A 163 -7.97 18.46 -13.19
C GLY A 163 -6.47 18.27 -13.40
N TYR A 164 -5.62 18.62 -12.43
CA TYR A 164 -4.15 18.44 -12.51
C TYR A 164 -3.72 17.01 -12.84
N HIS A 165 -4.51 16.03 -12.41
CA HIS A 165 -4.23 14.61 -12.63
C HIS A 165 -5.14 13.94 -13.68
N LYS A 166 -5.82 14.71 -14.55
CA LYS A 166 -6.85 14.17 -15.44
C LYS A 166 -6.41 12.96 -16.27
N GLU A 167 -5.28 13.07 -16.96
CA GLU A 167 -4.76 11.96 -17.79
C GLU A 167 -4.34 10.76 -16.95
N ASN A 168 -3.61 11.01 -15.85
CA ASN A 168 -3.17 9.94 -14.94
C ASN A 168 -4.34 9.26 -14.25
N LEU A 169 -5.45 10.00 -13.98
CA LEU A 169 -6.65 9.43 -13.40
C LEU A 169 -7.28 8.40 -14.35
N ILE A 170 -7.49 8.77 -15.60
CA ILE A 170 -8.07 7.83 -16.59
C ILE A 170 -7.22 6.56 -16.68
N ASN A 171 -5.91 6.68 -16.84
CA ASN A 171 -4.99 5.53 -16.90
C ASN A 171 -4.96 4.70 -15.60
N SER A 172 -5.39 5.27 -14.49
CA SER A 172 -5.48 4.54 -13.22
C SER A 172 -6.70 3.63 -13.10
N LEU A 173 -7.65 3.76 -14.02
CA LEU A 173 -8.92 3.02 -14.03
C LEU A 173 -8.94 1.84 -15.02
N ASP A 174 -7.85 1.58 -15.74
CA ASP A 174 -7.74 0.56 -16.79
C ASP A 174 -8.11 -0.86 -16.33
N SER A 175 -8.02 -1.12 -15.03
CA SER A 175 -8.38 -2.42 -14.44
C SER A 175 -9.88 -2.58 -14.17
N LEU A 176 -10.69 -1.54 -14.38
CA LEU A 176 -12.15 -1.57 -14.23
C LEU A 176 -12.83 -1.84 -15.56
N ASP A 177 -13.99 -2.46 -15.54
CA ASP A 177 -14.82 -2.66 -16.75
C ASP A 177 -15.63 -1.40 -17.07
N GLU A 178 -16.11 -0.72 -16.03
CA GLU A 178 -16.88 0.52 -16.13
C GLU A 178 -16.54 1.43 -14.94
N PHE A 179 -16.68 2.74 -15.14
CA PHE A 179 -16.54 3.69 -14.03
C PHE A 179 -17.43 4.91 -14.21
N LEU A 180 -17.82 5.51 -13.09
CA LEU A 180 -18.49 6.81 -13.00
C LEU A 180 -17.65 7.75 -12.13
N ILE A 181 -17.45 8.97 -12.60
CA ILE A 181 -16.74 10.01 -11.85
C ILE A 181 -17.74 11.05 -11.39
N LEU A 182 -17.83 11.26 -10.08
CA LEU A 182 -18.60 12.30 -9.46
C LEU A 182 -17.72 13.53 -9.22
N ASP A 183 -18.05 14.63 -9.86
CA ASP A 183 -17.40 15.93 -9.61
C ASP A 183 -18.23 16.71 -8.59
N PRO A 184 -17.74 16.90 -7.36
CA PRO A 184 -18.51 17.59 -6.31
C PRO A 184 -18.76 19.07 -6.62
N ASN A 185 -18.02 19.67 -7.56
CA ASN A 185 -18.20 21.06 -7.98
C ASN A 185 -19.28 21.23 -9.08
N LYS A 186 -19.79 20.13 -9.62
CA LYS A 186 -20.90 20.15 -10.57
C LYS A 186 -22.20 19.80 -9.87
N ASN A 187 -23.13 20.77 -9.86
CA ASN A 187 -24.52 20.47 -9.47
C ASN A 187 -25.13 19.54 -10.52
N TYR A 188 -25.16 18.25 -10.24
CA TYR A 188 -25.96 17.30 -10.98
C TYR A 188 -27.43 17.51 -10.60
N LYS A 189 -28.19 18.23 -11.45
CA LYS A 189 -29.64 18.34 -11.35
C LYS A 189 -30.30 17.14 -12.03
#